data_5f5383e4031c993b900d9429bb4930d7
#
_entry.id   5f5383e4031c993b900d9429bb4930d7
#
_cell.length_a   1.000
_cell.length_b   1.000
_cell.length_c   1.000
_cell.angle_alpha   90.00
_cell.angle_beta   90.00
_cell.angle_gamma   90.00
#
_symmetry.space_group_name_H-M   'P 1'
#
loop_
_entity.id
_entity.type
_entity.pdbx_description
1 polymer ?
#
loop_
_entity_poly.entity_id
_entity_poly.type
_entity_poly.pdbx_seq_one_letter_code
_entity_poly.pdbx_strand_id
1 'polypeptide(L)'
;EPKTTEDYYNIGCAYYYLEEQDEAVKAFSKAMKDGSSAAMEMLGEVYLSNGQNDEAKALFSSYLSTDGFAAAANNGLALCALAENDTDSALSYIEEGLKTAEDSDRENLLFNQIVSYEKRADFDTAKSLMADFLAAYPENTAAQRENTFLQNR
;
A
#
# COMPACT_ATOMS: atom_id res chain seq x y z
N GLU A 1 18.07 -20.18 -11.93
CA GLU A 1 17.01 -19.48 -12.70
C GLU A 1 15.74 -19.37 -11.86
N PRO A 2 15.06 -18.20 -11.82
CA PRO A 2 13.83 -18.04 -11.08
C PRO A 2 12.73 -18.94 -11.66
N LYS A 3 11.98 -19.64 -10.81
CA LYS A 3 10.99 -20.64 -11.23
C LYS A 3 9.59 -20.39 -10.68
N THR A 4 9.48 -19.57 -9.64
CA THR A 4 8.21 -19.34 -8.95
C THR A 4 7.84 -17.85 -8.94
N THR A 5 6.58 -17.57 -8.68
CA THR A 5 6.06 -16.21 -8.45
C THR A 5 6.84 -15.51 -7.33
N GLU A 6 7.13 -16.24 -6.25
CA GLU A 6 7.90 -15.74 -5.10
C GLU A 6 9.35 -15.42 -5.48
N ASP A 7 10.00 -16.24 -6.33
CA ASP A 7 11.35 -15.93 -6.82
C ASP A 7 11.38 -14.60 -7.56
N TYR A 8 10.40 -14.35 -8.45
CA TYR A 8 10.31 -13.09 -9.19
C TYR A 8 10.01 -11.90 -8.28
N TYR A 9 9.15 -12.07 -7.28
CA TYR A 9 8.89 -11.05 -6.28
C TYR A 9 10.17 -10.68 -5.50
N ASN A 10 10.88 -11.67 -4.98
CA ASN A 10 12.11 -11.47 -4.22
C ASN A 10 13.23 -10.83 -5.06
N ILE A 11 13.34 -11.21 -6.35
CA ILE A 11 14.25 -10.56 -7.30
C ILE A 11 13.86 -9.10 -7.52
N GLY A 12 12.58 -8.81 -7.68
CA GLY A 12 12.07 -7.45 -7.80
C GLY A 12 12.44 -6.59 -6.58
N CYS A 13 12.24 -7.12 -5.37
CA CYS A 13 12.65 -6.46 -4.14
C CYS A 13 14.16 -6.19 -4.09
N ALA A 14 14.99 -7.16 -4.49
CA ALA A 14 16.44 -7.00 -4.52
C ALA A 14 16.85 -5.86 -5.47
N TYR A 15 16.31 -5.80 -6.68
CA TYR A 15 16.58 -4.73 -7.63
C TYR A 15 16.05 -3.37 -7.14
N TYR A 16 14.88 -3.35 -6.48
CA TYR A 16 14.34 -2.13 -5.88
C TYR A 16 15.29 -1.53 -4.83
N TYR A 17 15.84 -2.37 -3.94
CA TYR A 17 16.82 -1.92 -2.94
C TYR A 17 18.19 -1.53 -3.54
N LEU A 18 18.53 -2.04 -4.71
CA LEU A 18 19.72 -1.65 -5.47
C LEU A 18 19.50 -0.41 -6.35
N GLU A 19 18.29 0.17 -6.29
CA GLU A 19 17.88 1.30 -7.13
C GLU A 19 17.89 0.99 -8.64
N GLU A 20 17.89 -0.30 -9.01
CA GLU A 20 17.82 -0.78 -10.40
C GLU A 20 16.35 -0.91 -10.83
N GLN A 21 15.70 0.23 -11.04
CA GLN A 21 14.24 0.32 -11.19
C GLN A 21 13.70 -0.44 -12.42
N ASP A 22 14.37 -0.39 -13.56
CA ASP A 22 13.96 -1.10 -14.78
C ASP A 22 13.91 -2.62 -14.58
N GLU A 23 14.86 -3.18 -13.86
CA GLU A 23 14.92 -4.60 -13.55
C GLU A 23 13.89 -4.97 -12.47
N ALA A 24 13.67 -4.08 -11.49
CA ALA A 24 12.61 -4.25 -10.50
C ALA A 24 11.22 -4.31 -11.17
N VAL A 25 10.92 -3.37 -12.07
CA VAL A 25 9.67 -3.34 -12.86
C VAL A 25 9.46 -4.65 -13.64
N LYS A 26 10.50 -5.16 -14.30
CA LYS A 26 10.41 -6.42 -15.06
C LYS A 26 10.10 -7.61 -14.16
N ALA A 27 10.78 -7.72 -13.01
CA ALA A 27 10.61 -8.80 -12.08
C ALA A 27 9.21 -8.75 -11.40
N PHE A 28 8.79 -7.59 -10.89
CA PHE A 28 7.46 -7.42 -10.32
C PHE A 28 6.34 -7.66 -11.34
N SER A 29 6.51 -7.16 -12.59
CA SER A 29 5.54 -7.41 -13.66
C SER A 29 5.37 -8.90 -13.96
N LYS A 30 6.43 -9.69 -13.85
CA LYS A 30 6.37 -11.13 -14.02
C LYS A 30 5.63 -11.79 -12.85
N ALA A 31 6.01 -11.47 -11.60
CA ALA A 31 5.33 -11.98 -10.41
C ALA A 31 3.83 -11.62 -10.38
N MET A 32 3.49 -10.39 -10.78
CA MET A 32 2.10 -9.93 -10.86
C MET A 32 1.28 -10.75 -11.89
N LYS A 33 1.83 -11.01 -13.07
CA LYS A 33 1.18 -11.85 -14.10
C LYS A 33 0.95 -13.29 -13.62
N ASP A 34 1.81 -13.77 -12.73
CA ASP A 34 1.71 -15.08 -12.12
C ASP A 34 0.84 -15.06 -10.83
N GLY A 35 0.12 -13.96 -10.55
CA GLY A 35 -0.92 -13.85 -9.51
C GLY A 35 -0.51 -13.17 -8.20
N SER A 36 0.65 -12.49 -8.13
CA SER A 36 1.09 -11.78 -6.92
C SER A 36 0.49 -10.37 -6.82
N SER A 37 -0.46 -10.15 -5.91
CA SER A 37 -0.96 -8.81 -5.56
C SER A 37 0.12 -7.98 -4.85
N ALA A 38 0.96 -8.60 -4.03
CA ALA A 38 2.10 -7.93 -3.41
C ALA A 38 3.09 -7.36 -4.45
N ALA A 39 3.31 -8.08 -5.56
CA ALA A 39 4.14 -7.55 -6.65
C ALA A 39 3.49 -6.36 -7.37
N MET A 40 2.15 -6.33 -7.46
CA MET A 40 1.42 -5.17 -7.98
C MET A 40 1.60 -3.95 -7.06
N GLU A 41 1.50 -4.13 -5.74
CA GLU A 41 1.75 -3.04 -4.78
C GLU A 41 3.17 -2.48 -4.90
N MET A 42 4.18 -3.35 -4.96
CA MET A 42 5.58 -2.94 -5.14
C MET A 42 5.81 -2.23 -6.47
N LEU A 43 5.20 -2.70 -7.56
CA LEU A 43 5.28 -2.03 -8.86
C LEU A 43 4.65 -0.63 -8.80
N GLY A 44 3.50 -0.50 -8.15
CA GLY A 44 2.87 0.80 -7.92
C GLY A 44 3.73 1.74 -7.08
N GLU A 45 4.41 1.21 -6.06
CA GLU A 45 5.35 1.97 -5.23
C GLU A 45 6.56 2.47 -6.05
N VAL A 46 7.10 1.65 -6.96
CA VAL A 46 8.13 2.09 -7.92
C VAL A 46 7.63 3.27 -8.74
N TYR A 47 6.43 3.21 -9.28
CA TYR A 47 5.84 4.32 -10.03
C TYR A 47 5.66 5.58 -9.17
N LEU A 48 5.11 5.44 -7.96
CA LEU A 48 4.89 6.57 -7.04
C LEU A 48 6.21 7.23 -6.61
N SER A 49 7.24 6.43 -6.31
CA SER A 49 8.56 6.95 -5.92
C SER A 49 9.25 7.72 -7.05
N ASN A 50 8.92 7.40 -8.31
CA ASN A 50 9.38 8.09 -9.50
C ASN A 50 8.51 9.31 -9.89
N GLY A 51 7.47 9.62 -9.13
CA GLY A 51 6.52 10.68 -9.46
C GLY A 51 5.57 10.32 -10.62
N GLN A 52 5.48 9.05 -10.98
CA GLN A 52 4.62 8.52 -12.04
C GLN A 52 3.23 8.15 -11.46
N ASN A 53 2.53 9.16 -10.93
CA ASN A 53 1.26 8.94 -10.23
C ASN A 53 0.16 8.41 -11.17
N ASP A 54 0.13 8.87 -12.41
CA ASP A 54 -0.87 8.44 -13.40
C ASP A 54 -0.68 6.97 -13.79
N GLU A 55 0.59 6.52 -13.94
CA GLU A 55 0.92 5.11 -14.22
C GLU A 55 0.54 4.21 -13.04
N ALA A 56 0.82 4.65 -11.81
CA ALA A 56 0.39 3.93 -10.61
C ALA A 56 -1.14 3.81 -10.54
N LYS A 57 -1.88 4.89 -10.77
CA LYS A 57 -3.35 4.88 -10.83
C LYS A 57 -3.88 3.95 -11.91
N ALA A 58 -3.31 3.99 -13.10
CA ALA A 58 -3.71 3.12 -14.21
C ALA A 58 -3.48 1.65 -13.87
N LEU A 59 -2.32 1.33 -13.27
CA LEU A 59 -2.02 -0.01 -12.79
C LEU A 59 -3.08 -0.51 -11.81
N PHE A 60 -3.28 0.19 -10.70
CA PHE A 60 -4.21 -0.24 -9.65
C PHE A 60 -5.66 -0.30 -10.15
N SER A 61 -6.10 0.69 -10.94
CA SER A 61 -7.46 0.72 -11.49
C SER A 61 -7.77 -0.51 -12.36
N SER A 62 -6.77 -1.03 -13.09
CA SER A 62 -6.94 -2.19 -13.95
C SER A 62 -7.17 -3.50 -13.18
N TYR A 63 -6.87 -3.54 -11.87
CA TYR A 63 -6.99 -4.73 -11.02
C TYR A 63 -8.13 -4.67 -9.99
N LEU A 64 -8.91 -3.58 -9.94
CA LEU A 64 -10.01 -3.41 -8.97
C LEU A 64 -11.05 -4.55 -8.97
N SER A 65 -11.28 -5.16 -10.13
CA SER A 65 -12.25 -6.25 -10.31
C SER A 65 -11.59 -7.63 -10.43
N THR A 66 -10.30 -7.73 -10.14
CA THR A 66 -9.56 -8.98 -10.24
C THR A 66 -9.54 -9.67 -8.88
N ASP A 67 -10.03 -10.93 -8.83
CA ASP A 67 -10.00 -11.74 -7.62
C ASP A 67 -8.59 -11.81 -7.02
N GLY A 68 -8.48 -11.61 -5.71
CA GLY A 68 -7.22 -11.59 -4.99
C GLY A 68 -6.39 -10.31 -5.15
N PHE A 69 -6.84 -9.34 -5.94
CA PHE A 69 -6.14 -8.06 -6.15
C PHE A 69 -6.93 -6.84 -5.68
N ALA A 70 -8.25 -6.96 -5.52
CA ALA A 70 -9.12 -5.81 -5.28
C ALA A 70 -8.74 -5.01 -4.03
N ALA A 71 -8.41 -5.65 -2.91
CA ALA A 71 -8.00 -4.98 -1.68
C ALA A 71 -6.68 -4.23 -1.85
N ALA A 72 -5.66 -4.90 -2.40
CA ALA A 72 -4.36 -4.30 -2.71
C ALA A 72 -4.48 -3.16 -3.73
N ALA A 73 -5.32 -3.30 -4.76
CA ALA A 73 -5.58 -2.26 -5.75
C ALA A 73 -6.23 -1.00 -5.12
N ASN A 74 -7.20 -1.19 -4.23
CA ASN A 74 -7.80 -0.09 -3.47
C ASN A 74 -6.77 0.58 -2.54
N ASN A 75 -5.91 -0.19 -1.89
CA ASN A 75 -4.82 0.35 -1.09
C ASN A 75 -3.87 1.22 -1.94
N GLY A 76 -3.48 0.74 -3.11
CA GLY A 76 -2.65 1.48 -4.05
C GLY A 76 -3.30 2.79 -4.55
N LEU A 77 -4.60 2.76 -4.87
CA LEU A 77 -5.34 3.97 -5.24
C LEU A 77 -5.45 4.97 -4.09
N ALA A 78 -5.60 4.49 -2.85
CA ALA A 78 -5.55 5.34 -1.67
C ALA A 78 -4.19 6.03 -1.52
N LEU A 79 -3.09 5.31 -1.74
CA LEU A 79 -1.74 5.90 -1.72
C LEU A 79 -1.56 6.95 -2.83
N CYS A 80 -2.06 6.71 -4.04
CA CYS A 80 -2.07 7.70 -5.11
C CYS A 80 -2.83 8.97 -4.71
N ALA A 81 -4.02 8.82 -4.13
CA ALA A 81 -4.82 9.94 -3.65
C ALA A 81 -4.12 10.71 -2.52
N LEU A 82 -3.48 10.00 -1.58
CA LEU A 82 -2.67 10.62 -0.51
C LEU A 82 -1.47 11.40 -1.07
N ALA A 83 -0.84 10.94 -2.13
CA ALA A 83 0.24 11.65 -2.81
C ALA A 83 -0.25 12.97 -3.43
N GLU A 84 -1.51 13.03 -3.85
CA GLU A 84 -2.19 14.22 -4.37
C GLU A 84 -2.84 15.09 -3.28
N ASN A 85 -2.71 14.71 -2.00
CA ASN A 85 -3.39 15.31 -0.86
C ASN A 85 -4.93 15.24 -0.92
N ASP A 86 -5.47 14.31 -1.71
CA ASP A 86 -6.91 14.02 -1.78
C ASP A 86 -7.29 12.96 -0.73
N THR A 87 -7.44 13.41 0.51
CA THR A 87 -7.74 12.53 1.64
C THR A 87 -9.16 11.97 1.59
N ASP A 88 -10.10 12.63 0.92
CA ASP A 88 -11.48 12.14 0.80
C ASP A 88 -11.53 10.93 -0.14
N SER A 89 -10.88 11.02 -1.31
CA SER A 89 -10.74 9.88 -2.21
C SER A 89 -9.95 8.74 -1.56
N ALA A 90 -8.87 9.06 -0.83
CA ALA A 90 -8.09 8.05 -0.12
C ALA A 90 -8.96 7.25 0.87
N LEU A 91 -9.73 7.92 1.73
CA LEU A 91 -10.63 7.26 2.69
C LEU A 91 -11.71 6.43 1.98
N SER A 92 -12.24 6.90 0.84
CA SER A 92 -13.21 6.14 0.05
C SER A 92 -12.62 4.83 -0.50
N TYR A 93 -11.41 4.86 -1.05
CA TYR A 93 -10.73 3.66 -1.52
C TYR A 93 -10.40 2.70 -0.35
N ILE A 94 -9.97 3.23 0.79
CA ILE A 94 -9.69 2.42 1.99
C ILE A 94 -10.95 1.71 2.46
N GLU A 95 -12.08 2.41 2.55
CA GLU A 95 -13.36 1.82 2.94
C GLU A 95 -13.78 0.69 1.98
N GLU A 96 -13.61 0.90 0.67
CA GLU A 96 -13.92 -0.13 -0.34
C GLU A 96 -13.00 -1.33 -0.20
N GLY A 97 -11.69 -1.11 -0.07
CA GLY A 97 -10.70 -2.16 0.10
C GLY A 97 -10.93 -3.01 1.35
N LEU A 98 -11.32 -2.40 2.47
CA LEU A 98 -11.58 -3.09 3.73
C LEU A 98 -12.77 -4.08 3.68
N LYS A 99 -13.66 -3.96 2.69
CA LYS A 99 -14.77 -4.92 2.52
C LYS A 99 -14.30 -6.32 2.16
N THR A 100 -13.17 -6.44 1.48
CA THR A 100 -12.61 -7.71 0.99
C THR A 100 -11.20 -8.00 1.49
N ALA A 101 -10.60 -7.06 2.24
CA ALA A 101 -9.22 -7.19 2.70
C ALA A 101 -9.08 -8.23 3.80
N GLU A 102 -8.06 -9.07 3.66
CA GLU A 102 -7.61 -10.04 4.65
C GLU A 102 -6.13 -9.81 4.96
N ASP A 103 -5.68 -10.33 6.08
CA ASP A 103 -4.26 -10.35 6.50
C ASP A 103 -3.51 -9.01 6.27
N SER A 104 -2.44 -9.06 5.46
CA SER A 104 -1.56 -7.91 5.21
C SER A 104 -2.26 -6.74 4.50
N ASP A 105 -3.19 -7.02 3.58
CA ASP A 105 -3.94 -5.97 2.89
C ASP A 105 -4.79 -5.17 3.87
N ARG A 106 -5.40 -5.88 4.82
CA ARG A 106 -6.19 -5.24 5.90
C ARG A 106 -5.32 -4.39 6.81
N GLU A 107 -4.15 -4.89 7.19
CA GLU A 107 -3.18 -4.14 8.01
C GLU A 107 -2.75 -2.86 7.30
N ASN A 108 -2.36 -2.94 6.02
CA ASN A 108 -1.95 -1.80 5.21
C ASN A 108 -3.06 -0.75 5.07
N LEU A 109 -4.29 -1.17 4.76
CA LEU A 109 -5.44 -0.27 4.62
C LEU A 109 -5.78 0.45 5.93
N LEU A 110 -5.78 -0.25 7.06
CA LEU A 110 -6.03 0.36 8.37
C LEU A 110 -4.95 1.35 8.75
N PHE A 111 -3.68 1.06 8.45
CA PHE A 111 -2.60 2.01 8.70
C PHE A 111 -2.73 3.26 7.81
N ASN A 112 -3.04 3.10 6.52
CA ASN A 112 -3.27 4.22 5.60
C ASN A 112 -4.52 5.05 5.96
N GLN A 113 -5.52 4.44 6.63
CA GLN A 113 -6.64 5.18 7.19
C GLN A 113 -6.17 6.16 8.27
N ILE A 114 -5.31 5.74 9.17
CA ILE A 114 -4.71 6.60 10.19
C ILE A 114 -3.95 7.77 9.53
N VAL A 115 -3.07 7.47 8.58
CA VAL A 115 -2.31 8.47 7.83
C VAL A 115 -3.23 9.47 7.12
N SER A 116 -4.37 9.03 6.60
CA SER A 116 -5.36 9.91 5.96
C SER A 116 -5.94 10.93 6.94
N TYR A 117 -6.28 10.50 8.15
CA TYR A 117 -6.79 11.42 9.20
C TYR A 117 -5.70 12.37 9.72
N GLU A 118 -4.45 11.91 9.82
CA GLU A 118 -3.31 12.79 10.15
C GLU A 118 -3.12 13.90 9.11
N LYS A 119 -3.17 13.54 7.81
CA LYS A 119 -3.10 14.53 6.72
C LYS A 119 -4.25 15.54 6.75
N ARG A 120 -5.41 15.16 7.25
CA ARG A 120 -6.55 16.06 7.50
C ARG A 120 -6.40 16.90 8.77
N ALA A 121 -5.33 16.70 9.53
CA ALA A 121 -5.15 17.26 10.88
C ALA A 121 -6.24 16.86 11.89
N ASP A 122 -6.96 15.77 11.62
CA ASP A 122 -7.90 15.15 12.56
C ASP A 122 -7.15 14.16 13.47
N PHE A 123 -6.36 14.74 14.36
CA PHE A 123 -5.48 13.95 15.24
C PHE A 123 -6.25 13.16 16.30
N ASP A 124 -7.43 13.58 16.70
CA ASP A 124 -8.25 12.84 17.67
C ASP A 124 -8.74 11.52 17.08
N THR A 125 -9.24 11.54 15.84
CA THR A 125 -9.63 10.34 15.12
C THR A 125 -8.42 9.45 14.84
N ALA A 126 -7.29 10.04 14.39
CA ALA A 126 -6.06 9.30 14.13
C ALA A 126 -5.54 8.57 15.38
N LYS A 127 -5.54 9.22 16.56
CA LYS A 127 -5.15 8.59 17.85
C LYS A 127 -6.04 7.43 18.23
N SER A 128 -7.36 7.58 18.07
CA SER A 128 -8.30 6.51 18.38
C SER A 128 -8.07 5.28 17.49
N LEU A 129 -7.94 5.50 16.18
CA LEU A 129 -7.66 4.43 15.22
C LEU A 129 -6.28 3.78 15.46
N MET A 130 -5.27 4.57 15.85
CA MET A 130 -3.94 4.06 16.18
C MET A 130 -3.97 3.15 17.41
N ALA A 131 -4.76 3.48 18.43
CA ALA A 131 -4.91 2.63 19.61
C ALA A 131 -5.52 1.27 19.24
N ASP A 132 -6.57 1.27 18.43
CA ASP A 132 -7.22 0.04 17.93
C ASP A 132 -6.26 -0.77 17.03
N PHE A 133 -5.52 -0.08 16.17
CA PHE A 133 -4.53 -0.69 15.27
C PHE A 133 -3.44 -1.42 16.06
N LEU A 134 -2.82 -0.75 17.05
CA LEU A 134 -1.75 -1.34 17.86
C LEU A 134 -2.25 -2.46 18.78
N ALA A 135 -3.53 -2.47 19.15
CA ALA A 135 -4.13 -3.60 19.86
C ALA A 135 -4.21 -4.85 18.97
N ALA A 136 -4.47 -4.67 17.65
CA ALA A 136 -4.53 -5.76 16.68
C ALA A 136 -3.15 -6.16 16.13
N TYR A 137 -2.26 -5.19 15.92
CA TYR A 137 -0.93 -5.36 15.30
C TYR A 137 0.19 -4.78 16.19
N PRO A 138 0.43 -5.36 17.38
CA PRO A 138 1.36 -4.79 18.37
C PRO A 138 2.82 -4.77 17.90
N GLU A 139 3.19 -5.64 16.95
CA GLU A 139 4.56 -5.75 16.42
C GLU A 139 4.83 -4.81 15.23
N ASN A 140 3.83 -4.04 14.77
CA ASN A 140 4.03 -3.10 13.66
C ASN A 140 4.89 -1.91 14.10
N THR A 141 6.17 -1.94 13.69
CA THR A 141 7.16 -0.93 14.09
C THR A 141 6.91 0.45 13.50
N ALA A 142 6.28 0.52 12.31
CA ALA A 142 5.91 1.79 11.70
C ALA A 142 4.80 2.46 12.52
N ALA A 143 3.78 1.72 12.92
CA ALA A 143 2.70 2.23 13.77
C ALA A 143 3.19 2.64 15.17
N GLN A 144 4.12 1.90 15.77
CA GLN A 144 4.73 2.29 17.05
C GLN A 144 5.45 3.64 16.96
N ARG A 145 6.17 3.90 15.86
CA ARG A 145 6.84 5.19 15.63
C ARG A 145 5.84 6.31 15.40
N GLU A 146 4.82 6.06 14.56
CA GLU A 146 3.77 7.04 14.26
C GLU A 146 2.94 7.38 15.50
N ASN A 147 2.64 6.39 16.34
CA ASN A 147 1.96 6.63 17.62
C ASN A 147 2.75 7.59 18.51
N THR A 148 4.08 7.46 18.56
CA THR A 148 4.94 8.39 19.31
C THR A 148 4.81 9.83 18.79
N PHE A 149 4.70 10.00 17.47
CA PHE A 149 4.45 11.30 16.86
C PHE A 149 3.05 11.83 17.24
N LEU A 150 2.01 11.01 17.12
CA LEU A 150 0.63 11.39 17.43
C LEU A 150 0.41 11.80 18.89
N GLN A 151 1.10 11.17 19.84
CA GLN A 151 0.97 11.52 21.27
C GLN A 151 1.45 12.94 21.58
N ASN A 152 2.24 13.56 20.70
CA ASN A 152 2.78 14.90 20.84
C ASN A 152 1.99 15.98 20.05
N ARG A 153 0.80 15.65 19.51
CA ARG A 153 -0.06 16.54 18.70
C ARG A 153 -1.38 16.90 19.38
#